data_3f86668596fdf65d3d6250bd58262f74
#
_entry.id   3f86668596fdf65d3d6250bd58262f74
#
_cell.length_a   1.000
_cell.length_b   1.000
_cell.length_c   1.000
_cell.angle_alpha   90.00
_cell.angle_beta   90.00
_cell.angle_gamma   90.00
#
_symmetry.space_group_name_H-M   'P 1'
#
loop_
_entity.id
_entity.type
_entity.pdbx_description
1 polymer ?
#
loop_
_entity_poly.entity_id
_entity_poly.type
_entity_poly.pdbx_seq_one_letter_code
_entity_poly.pdbx_strand_id
1 'polypeptide(L)'
;NDPWVIVFGLGMVGNLAAQAYNILGCRVIGVDPVQKRRSVAEKCGISYTVGGEPDEVQAKIENITNGELGNITVDAVGHSSVIMQSLKATATYGQLVILGTPRVSVEGDLTDLLSETHLRWITIKGALEWCLPMYPTTRNAESQFSKQNTIFSWLATNQLQLAPLISHCLKPEHIKQAYDGLLYQPDVYTGVLLEWS
;
A
#
# COMPACT_ATOMS: atom_id res chain seq x y z
N ASN A 1 10.49 -5.28 19.55
CA ASN A 1 9.38 -5.85 18.75
C ASN A 1 9.43 -5.26 17.37
N ASP A 2 9.17 -6.07 16.34
CA ASP A 2 9.11 -5.59 14.98
C ASP A 2 7.95 -4.59 14.81
N PRO A 3 8.13 -3.49 14.08
CA PRO A 3 7.12 -2.46 13.98
C PRO A 3 5.89 -2.95 13.20
N TRP A 4 4.71 -2.45 13.60
CA TRP A 4 3.49 -2.65 12.83
C TRP A 4 3.42 -1.69 11.64
N VAL A 5 3.12 -2.24 10.48
CA VAL A 5 2.82 -1.46 9.27
C VAL A 5 1.42 -1.83 8.79
N ILE A 6 0.58 -0.83 8.57
CA ILE A 6 -0.79 -1.03 8.11
C ILE A 6 -0.93 -0.42 6.73
N VAL A 7 -1.27 -1.23 5.73
CA VAL A 7 -1.40 -0.79 4.34
C VAL A 7 -2.86 -0.80 3.93
N PHE A 8 -3.42 0.36 3.66
CA PHE A 8 -4.77 0.55 3.16
C PHE A 8 -4.78 0.51 1.63
N GLY A 9 -5.57 -0.43 1.09
CA GLY A 9 -5.62 -0.77 -0.33
C GLY A 9 -4.62 -1.85 -0.70
N LEU A 10 -5.13 -3.00 -1.17
CA LEU A 10 -4.35 -4.17 -1.59
C LEU A 10 -4.44 -4.42 -3.10
N GLY A 11 -4.63 -3.36 -3.89
CA GLY A 11 -4.37 -3.38 -5.32
C GLY A 11 -2.89 -3.66 -5.59
N MET A 12 -2.45 -3.62 -6.84
CA MET A 12 -1.07 -3.95 -7.20
C MET A 12 -0.04 -3.14 -6.37
N VAL A 13 -0.20 -1.82 -6.29
CA VAL A 13 0.74 -0.94 -5.58
C VAL A 13 0.76 -1.22 -4.08
N GLY A 14 -0.42 -1.31 -3.45
CA GLY A 14 -0.49 -1.55 -2.00
C GLY A 14 -0.03 -2.95 -1.61
N ASN A 15 -0.31 -3.96 -2.42
CA ASN A 15 0.19 -5.31 -2.18
C ASN A 15 1.72 -5.35 -2.24
N LEU A 16 2.32 -4.72 -3.26
CA LEU A 16 3.79 -4.64 -3.37
C LEU A 16 4.41 -3.84 -2.22
N ALA A 17 3.75 -2.77 -1.75
CA ALA A 17 4.19 -2.04 -0.57
C ALA A 17 4.12 -2.92 0.70
N ALA A 18 3.04 -3.67 0.88
CA ALA A 18 2.88 -4.61 1.98
C ALA A 18 3.98 -5.68 1.98
N GLN A 19 4.27 -6.28 0.82
CA GLN A 19 5.36 -7.23 0.68
C GLN A 19 6.72 -6.60 1.00
N ALA A 20 6.99 -5.38 0.52
CA ALA A 20 8.25 -4.70 0.79
C ALA A 20 8.48 -4.50 2.29
N TYR A 21 7.48 -4.05 3.04
CA TYR A 21 7.58 -3.91 4.49
C TYR A 21 7.73 -5.28 5.19
N ASN A 22 7.06 -6.31 4.70
CA ASN A 22 7.20 -7.67 5.23
C ASN A 22 8.64 -8.20 5.02
N ILE A 23 9.24 -7.99 3.84
CA ILE A 23 10.64 -8.34 3.53
C ILE A 23 11.61 -7.59 4.45
N LEU A 24 11.30 -6.35 4.80
CA LEU A 24 12.08 -5.54 5.74
C LEU A 24 11.91 -5.94 7.20
N GLY A 25 11.15 -7.00 7.52
CA GLY A 25 10.97 -7.55 8.86
C GLY A 25 9.86 -6.86 9.67
N CYS A 26 8.99 -6.07 9.03
CA CYS A 26 7.84 -5.48 9.71
C CYS A 26 6.69 -6.48 9.84
N ARG A 27 5.86 -6.33 10.88
CA ARG A 27 4.57 -7.00 10.98
C ARG A 27 3.54 -6.22 10.16
N VAL A 28 2.98 -6.83 9.12
CA VAL A 28 2.13 -6.12 8.17
C VAL A 28 0.66 -6.53 8.30
N ILE A 29 -0.22 -5.53 8.37
CA ILE A 29 -1.67 -5.68 8.22
C ILE A 29 -2.09 -5.06 6.89
N GLY A 30 -2.65 -5.86 5.99
CA GLY A 30 -3.25 -5.38 4.76
C GLY A 30 -4.74 -5.12 4.92
N VAL A 31 -5.20 -3.93 4.53
CA VAL A 31 -6.61 -3.52 4.63
C VAL A 31 -7.18 -3.32 3.23
N ASP A 32 -8.23 -4.05 2.88
CA ASP A 32 -8.98 -3.86 1.63
C ASP A 32 -10.42 -4.38 1.78
N PRO A 33 -11.46 -3.66 1.33
CA PRO A 33 -12.83 -4.15 1.40
C PRO A 33 -13.06 -5.40 0.53
N VAL A 34 -12.29 -5.55 -0.56
CA VAL A 34 -12.46 -6.64 -1.54
C VAL A 34 -11.76 -7.91 -1.06
N GLN A 35 -12.56 -8.96 -0.75
CA GLN A 35 -12.05 -10.24 -0.27
C GLN A 35 -10.99 -10.85 -1.20
N LYS A 36 -11.20 -10.76 -2.52
CA LYS A 36 -10.25 -11.33 -3.50
C LYS A 36 -8.86 -10.70 -3.40
N ARG A 37 -8.77 -9.37 -3.17
CA ARG A 37 -7.49 -8.67 -3.00
C ARG A 37 -6.79 -9.08 -1.71
N ARG A 38 -7.55 -9.28 -0.62
CA ARG A 38 -7.01 -9.82 0.63
C ARG A 38 -6.45 -11.23 0.42
N SER A 39 -7.19 -12.11 -0.26
CA SER A 39 -6.72 -13.47 -0.56
C SER A 39 -5.49 -13.50 -1.47
N VAL A 40 -5.32 -12.52 -2.37
CA VAL A 40 -4.07 -12.36 -3.15
C VAL A 40 -2.92 -11.93 -2.24
N ALA A 41 -3.16 -10.99 -1.32
CA ALA A 41 -2.14 -10.55 -0.38
C ALA A 41 -1.68 -11.69 0.55
N GLU A 42 -2.59 -12.52 1.01
CA GLU A 42 -2.27 -13.75 1.78
C GLU A 42 -1.37 -14.71 0.99
N LYS A 43 -1.67 -14.92 -0.30
CA LYS A 43 -0.80 -15.71 -1.20
C LYS A 43 0.58 -15.08 -1.41
N CYS A 44 0.70 -13.76 -1.25
CA CYS A 44 1.95 -13.04 -1.28
C CYS A 44 2.68 -13.00 0.08
N GLY A 45 2.19 -13.73 1.09
CA GLY A 45 2.84 -13.86 2.39
C GLY A 45 2.43 -12.83 3.45
N ILE A 46 1.34 -12.06 3.21
CA ILE A 46 0.82 -11.13 4.21
C ILE A 46 -0.06 -11.90 5.19
N SER A 47 0.38 -12.01 6.45
CA SER A 47 -0.25 -12.86 7.46
C SER A 47 -1.54 -12.30 8.03
N TYR A 48 -1.72 -10.99 8.02
CA TYR A 48 -2.90 -10.33 8.56
C TYR A 48 -3.59 -9.53 7.46
N THR A 49 -4.84 -9.86 7.18
CA THR A 49 -5.67 -9.07 6.26
C THR A 49 -6.99 -8.71 6.93
N VAL A 50 -7.46 -7.49 6.69
CA VAL A 50 -8.66 -6.94 7.32
C VAL A 50 -9.57 -6.34 6.25
N GLY A 51 -10.85 -6.55 6.41
CA GLY A 51 -11.90 -5.91 5.60
C GLY A 51 -13.16 -5.69 6.42
N GLY A 52 -14.03 -4.83 5.93
CA GLY A 52 -15.28 -4.43 6.59
C GLY A 52 -15.48 -2.93 6.48
N GLU A 53 -16.49 -2.43 7.22
CA GLU A 53 -16.74 -1.01 7.37
C GLU A 53 -15.63 -0.33 8.22
N PRO A 54 -15.45 1.00 8.12
CA PRO A 54 -14.35 1.71 8.77
C PRO A 54 -14.16 1.42 10.26
N ASP A 55 -15.24 1.43 11.03
CA ASP A 55 -15.19 1.19 12.48
C ASP A 55 -14.84 -0.27 12.81
N GLU A 56 -15.33 -1.23 12.01
CA GLU A 56 -14.96 -2.64 12.16
C GLU A 56 -13.46 -2.86 11.83
N VAL A 57 -12.97 -2.18 10.79
CA VAL A 57 -11.56 -2.23 10.41
C VAL A 57 -10.69 -1.71 11.54
N GLN A 58 -11.05 -0.55 12.11
CA GLN A 58 -10.32 0.05 13.23
C GLN A 58 -10.27 -0.91 14.44
N ALA A 59 -11.41 -1.47 14.85
CA ALA A 59 -11.50 -2.41 15.96
C ALA A 59 -10.65 -3.69 15.71
N LYS A 60 -10.64 -4.22 14.48
CA LYS A 60 -9.81 -5.37 14.11
C LYS A 60 -8.31 -5.04 14.18
N ILE A 61 -7.91 -3.86 13.70
CA ILE A 61 -6.52 -3.39 13.80
C ILE A 61 -6.09 -3.28 15.26
N GLU A 62 -6.90 -2.65 16.11
CA GLU A 62 -6.64 -2.52 17.54
C GLU A 62 -6.48 -3.88 18.22
N ASN A 63 -7.34 -4.84 17.89
CA ASN A 63 -7.24 -6.19 18.44
C ASN A 63 -5.97 -6.91 17.98
N ILE A 64 -5.60 -6.85 16.69
CA ILE A 64 -4.40 -7.51 16.14
C ILE A 64 -3.13 -6.89 16.75
N THR A 65 -3.11 -5.58 16.92
CA THR A 65 -1.94 -4.85 17.44
C THR A 65 -1.91 -4.75 18.97
N ASN A 66 -2.91 -5.29 19.67
CA ASN A 66 -3.11 -5.09 21.11
C ASN A 66 -3.15 -3.60 21.50
N GLY A 67 -3.75 -2.76 20.67
CA GLY A 67 -3.86 -1.31 20.86
C GLY A 67 -2.61 -0.50 20.50
N GLU A 68 -1.52 -1.13 20.04
CA GLU A 68 -0.28 -0.42 19.66
C GLU A 68 -0.48 0.42 18.38
N LEU A 69 -1.39 0.02 17.49
CA LEU A 69 -1.63 0.62 16.17
C LEU A 69 -0.40 0.54 15.23
N GLY A 70 -0.47 1.20 14.07
CA GLY A 70 0.61 1.18 13.09
C GLY A 70 1.72 2.19 13.39
N ASN A 71 2.95 1.74 13.57
CA ASN A 71 4.11 2.63 13.57
C ASN A 71 4.24 3.35 12.22
N ILE A 72 3.84 2.67 11.15
CA ILE A 72 3.70 3.23 9.82
C ILE A 72 2.32 2.83 9.29
N THR A 73 1.57 3.78 8.76
CA THR A 73 0.37 3.52 7.96
C THR A 73 0.59 4.01 6.54
N VAL A 74 0.07 3.30 5.57
CA VAL A 74 0.26 3.60 4.14
C VAL A 74 -1.12 3.69 3.48
N ASP A 75 -1.45 4.85 2.91
CA ASP A 75 -2.57 4.95 1.99
C ASP A 75 -2.10 4.65 0.56
N ALA A 76 -2.54 3.51 0.01
CA ALA A 76 -2.29 3.11 -1.37
C ALA A 76 -3.57 3.20 -2.26
N VAL A 77 -4.62 3.86 -1.76
CA VAL A 77 -5.90 4.03 -2.46
C VAL A 77 -5.97 5.37 -3.20
N GLY A 78 -5.53 6.43 -2.55
CA GLY A 78 -5.65 7.79 -3.07
C GLY A 78 -7.07 8.36 -2.93
N HIS A 79 -7.76 8.04 -1.84
CA HIS A 79 -9.05 8.61 -1.47
C HIS A 79 -8.94 9.29 -0.13
N SER A 80 -9.34 10.56 -0.04
CA SER A 80 -9.12 11.35 1.19
C SER A 80 -9.78 10.76 2.44
N SER A 81 -10.93 10.06 2.32
CA SER A 81 -11.53 9.35 3.45
C SER A 81 -10.65 8.20 3.97
N VAL A 82 -9.92 7.51 3.08
CA VAL A 82 -9.00 6.44 3.48
C VAL A 82 -7.76 7.02 4.18
N ILE A 83 -7.31 8.20 3.77
CA ILE A 83 -6.24 8.92 4.49
C ILE A 83 -6.65 9.21 5.92
N MET A 84 -7.90 9.64 6.15
CA MET A 84 -8.43 9.87 7.51
C MET A 84 -8.51 8.57 8.33
N GLN A 85 -8.92 7.47 7.72
CA GLN A 85 -8.90 6.15 8.38
C GLN A 85 -7.45 5.72 8.71
N SER A 86 -6.53 5.91 7.77
CA SER A 86 -5.11 5.61 7.98
C SER A 86 -4.51 6.42 9.12
N LEU A 87 -4.91 7.70 9.26
CA LEU A 87 -4.47 8.54 10.36
C LEU A 87 -4.93 7.99 11.72
N LYS A 88 -6.19 7.57 11.83
CA LYS A 88 -6.73 6.96 13.06
C LYS A 88 -5.96 5.70 13.45
N ALA A 89 -5.62 4.88 12.48
CA ALA A 89 -4.87 3.63 12.67
C ALA A 89 -3.36 3.84 12.92
N THR A 90 -2.84 5.08 12.80
CA THR A 90 -1.43 5.41 13.06
C THR A 90 -1.17 5.51 14.56
N ALA A 91 -0.08 4.93 15.05
CA ALA A 91 0.34 5.05 16.45
C ALA A 91 0.82 6.47 16.79
N THR A 92 0.84 6.81 18.09
CA THR A 92 1.54 8.02 18.56
C THR A 92 3.03 7.94 18.18
N TYR A 93 3.59 9.04 17.69
CA TYR A 93 4.91 9.14 17.06
C TYR A 93 5.07 8.34 15.76
N GLY A 94 3.96 7.83 15.20
CA GLY A 94 3.98 7.09 13.95
C GLY A 94 4.06 7.97 12.71
N GLN A 95 4.07 7.31 11.57
CA GLN A 95 4.12 7.96 10.26
C GLN A 95 2.96 7.50 9.37
N LEU A 96 2.23 8.46 8.80
CA LEU A 96 1.28 8.22 7.72
C LEU A 96 1.94 8.53 6.38
N VAL A 97 2.03 7.54 5.51
CA VAL A 97 2.60 7.65 4.16
C VAL A 97 1.48 7.72 3.13
N ILE A 98 1.40 8.83 2.42
CA ILE A 98 0.49 9.02 1.28
C ILE A 98 1.20 8.49 0.03
N LEU A 99 0.92 7.24 -0.32
CA LEU A 99 1.46 6.54 -1.49
C LEU A 99 0.51 6.69 -2.69
N GLY A 100 -0.80 6.59 -2.46
CA GLY A 100 -1.82 6.86 -3.46
C GLY A 100 -2.01 8.37 -3.64
N THR A 101 -2.08 8.83 -4.90
CA THR A 101 -2.38 10.25 -5.17
C THR A 101 -3.85 10.54 -4.82
N PRO A 102 -4.14 11.49 -3.91
CA PRO A 102 -5.52 11.87 -3.60
C PRO A 102 -6.25 12.41 -4.84
N ARG A 103 -7.38 11.79 -5.20
CA ARG A 103 -8.15 12.14 -6.42
C ARG A 103 -9.60 12.50 -6.14
N VAL A 104 -10.10 12.15 -4.96
CA VAL A 104 -11.48 12.39 -4.57
C VAL A 104 -11.49 13.31 -3.38
N SER A 105 -12.17 14.47 -3.52
CA SER A 105 -12.36 15.42 -2.43
C SER A 105 -13.31 14.84 -1.39
N VAL A 106 -13.10 15.22 -0.13
CA VAL A 106 -13.97 14.93 1.00
C VAL A 106 -14.21 16.23 1.74
N GLU A 107 -15.46 16.49 2.10
CA GLU A 107 -15.79 17.55 3.03
C GLU A 107 -15.64 17.01 4.46
N GLY A 108 -15.00 17.77 5.33
CA GLY A 108 -14.76 17.37 6.70
C GLY A 108 -14.15 18.48 7.54
N ASP A 109 -14.08 18.27 8.83
CA ASP A 109 -13.39 19.20 9.74
C ASP A 109 -11.88 18.99 9.66
N LEU A 110 -11.19 19.95 9.07
CA LEU A 110 -9.73 19.96 9.00
C LEU A 110 -9.10 20.04 10.41
N THR A 111 -9.81 20.58 11.39
CA THR A 111 -9.36 20.68 12.77
C THR A 111 -9.11 19.30 13.37
N ASP A 112 -9.97 18.33 13.08
CA ASP A 112 -9.80 16.94 13.54
C ASP A 112 -8.49 16.34 13.02
N LEU A 113 -8.21 16.49 11.71
CA LEU A 113 -6.96 16.00 11.12
C LEU A 113 -5.73 16.65 11.75
N LEU A 114 -5.77 17.97 11.91
CA LEU A 114 -4.65 18.73 12.47
C LEU A 114 -4.45 18.43 13.96
N SER A 115 -5.52 18.28 14.72
CA SER A 115 -5.47 17.95 16.15
C SER A 115 -4.91 16.55 16.38
N GLU A 116 -5.40 15.54 15.64
CA GLU A 116 -4.85 14.17 15.69
C GLU A 116 -3.37 14.16 15.37
N THR A 117 -2.97 14.85 14.30
CA THR A 117 -1.57 14.96 13.90
C THR A 117 -0.71 15.61 14.97
N HIS A 118 -1.19 16.72 15.55
CA HIS A 118 -0.46 17.50 16.56
C HIS A 118 -0.34 16.74 17.90
N LEU A 119 -1.48 16.29 18.45
CA LEU A 119 -1.53 15.69 19.78
C LEU A 119 -0.82 14.33 19.86
N ARG A 120 -0.78 13.61 18.75
CA ARG A 120 -0.15 12.29 18.67
C ARG A 120 1.23 12.31 18.01
N TRP A 121 1.77 13.50 17.67
CA TRP A 121 3.08 13.66 17.03
C TRP A 121 3.24 12.81 15.76
N ILE A 122 2.19 12.74 14.95
CA ILE A 122 2.21 11.96 13.72
C ILE A 122 2.91 12.74 12.61
N THR A 123 3.77 12.08 11.85
CA THR A 123 4.35 12.64 10.64
C THR A 123 3.52 12.21 9.43
N ILE A 124 2.99 13.14 8.66
CA ILE A 124 2.34 12.86 7.37
C ILE A 124 3.36 13.11 6.25
N LYS A 125 3.61 12.09 5.42
CA LYS A 125 4.64 12.13 4.38
C LYS A 125 4.10 11.70 3.01
N GLY A 126 4.32 12.50 1.99
CA GLY A 126 4.13 12.10 0.59
C GLY A 126 5.23 11.14 0.12
N ALA A 127 4.88 10.18 -0.73
CA ALA A 127 5.78 9.14 -1.22
C ALA A 127 5.74 9.01 -2.75
N LEU A 128 5.91 10.13 -3.45
CA LEU A 128 6.01 10.13 -4.91
C LEU A 128 7.46 9.83 -5.33
N GLU A 129 7.67 8.70 -6.02
CA GLU A 129 8.98 8.23 -6.45
C GLU A 129 9.72 9.20 -7.38
N TRP A 130 8.99 10.01 -8.13
CA TRP A 130 9.56 11.02 -9.02
C TRP A 130 10.30 12.15 -8.28
N CYS A 131 10.08 12.27 -6.97
CA CYS A 131 10.85 13.20 -6.12
C CYS A 131 12.25 12.67 -5.79
N LEU A 132 12.55 11.39 -6.07
CA LEU A 132 13.89 10.85 -5.93
C LEU A 132 14.75 11.17 -7.15
N PRO A 133 16.03 11.49 -6.97
CA PRO A 133 16.95 11.64 -8.09
C PRO A 133 17.10 10.30 -8.83
N MET A 134 17.39 10.34 -10.13
CA MET A 134 17.59 9.12 -10.93
C MET A 134 18.75 8.28 -10.38
N TYR A 135 19.86 8.92 -10.06
CA TYR A 135 21.07 8.30 -9.52
C TYR A 135 21.46 8.88 -8.16
N PRO A 136 22.21 8.14 -7.32
CA PRO A 136 22.69 8.67 -6.05
C PRO A 136 23.48 9.97 -6.22
N THR A 137 23.32 10.89 -5.27
CA THR A 137 24.06 12.14 -5.23
C THR A 137 24.83 12.24 -3.92
N THR A 138 25.76 13.19 -3.82
CA THR A 138 26.51 13.45 -2.57
C THR A 138 25.61 13.86 -1.40
N ARG A 139 24.40 14.39 -1.68
CA ARG A 139 23.43 14.81 -0.67
C ARG A 139 22.35 13.80 -0.38
N ASN A 140 22.12 12.85 -1.29
CA ASN A 140 21.10 11.83 -1.15
C ASN A 140 21.60 10.51 -1.76
N ALA A 141 21.84 9.53 -0.91
CA ALA A 141 22.20 8.17 -1.34
C ALA A 141 20.99 7.42 -1.92
N GLU A 142 19.77 7.81 -1.54
CA GLU A 142 18.53 7.26 -2.07
C GLU A 142 18.28 7.78 -3.48
N SER A 143 17.96 6.88 -4.40
CA SER A 143 17.70 7.21 -5.81
C SER A 143 16.75 6.19 -6.42
N GLN A 144 16.15 6.52 -7.55
CA GLN A 144 15.33 5.55 -8.30
C GLN A 144 16.16 4.32 -8.65
N PHE A 145 17.40 4.50 -9.13
CA PHE A 145 18.29 3.40 -9.48
C PHE A 145 18.63 2.49 -8.29
N SER A 146 18.92 3.05 -7.10
CA SER A 146 19.20 2.23 -5.92
C SER A 146 17.97 1.43 -5.47
N LYS A 147 16.76 2.01 -5.56
CA LYS A 147 15.51 1.31 -5.24
C LYS A 147 15.20 0.20 -6.24
N GLN A 148 15.38 0.46 -7.54
CA GLN A 148 15.19 -0.56 -8.57
C GLN A 148 16.12 -1.75 -8.35
N ASN A 149 17.40 -1.52 -8.05
CA ASN A 149 18.35 -2.60 -7.76
C ASN A 149 17.92 -3.45 -6.55
N THR A 150 17.38 -2.80 -5.50
CA THR A 150 16.84 -3.52 -4.36
C THR A 150 15.66 -4.40 -4.76
N ILE A 151 14.71 -3.86 -5.54
CA ILE A 151 13.54 -4.62 -6.03
C ILE A 151 13.99 -5.80 -6.91
N PHE A 152 14.93 -5.61 -7.83
CA PHE A 152 15.46 -6.70 -8.65
C PHE A 152 16.17 -7.76 -7.80
N SER A 153 16.86 -7.39 -6.74
CA SER A 153 17.45 -8.34 -5.80
C SER A 153 16.37 -9.19 -5.10
N TRP A 154 15.28 -8.57 -4.63
CA TRP A 154 14.17 -9.29 -4.02
C TRP A 154 13.44 -10.23 -5.00
N LEU A 155 13.32 -9.83 -6.27
CA LEU A 155 12.79 -10.69 -7.33
C LEU A 155 13.71 -11.89 -7.60
N ALA A 156 15.02 -11.65 -7.76
CA ALA A 156 16.01 -12.68 -8.04
C ALA A 156 16.12 -13.72 -6.91
N THR A 157 15.83 -13.32 -5.68
CA THR A 157 15.83 -14.18 -4.47
C THR A 157 14.46 -14.74 -4.11
N ASN A 158 13.45 -14.53 -4.95
CA ASN A 158 12.05 -14.94 -4.72
C ASN A 158 11.42 -14.42 -3.41
N GLN A 159 11.93 -13.31 -2.88
CA GLN A 159 11.34 -12.65 -1.72
C GLN A 159 10.09 -11.86 -2.08
N LEU A 160 10.07 -11.24 -3.27
CA LEU A 160 8.93 -10.48 -3.79
C LEU A 160 8.11 -11.36 -4.75
N GLN A 161 6.82 -11.54 -4.46
CA GLN A 161 5.91 -12.39 -5.21
C GLN A 161 5.10 -11.57 -6.20
N LEU A 162 5.32 -11.74 -7.51
CA LEU A 162 4.57 -11.07 -8.57
C LEU A 162 3.48 -11.95 -9.17
N ALA A 163 3.72 -13.25 -9.29
CA ALA A 163 2.80 -14.16 -9.98
C ALA A 163 1.35 -14.10 -9.47
N PRO A 164 1.07 -14.03 -8.16
CA PRO A 164 -0.29 -13.91 -7.66
C PRO A 164 -1.01 -12.61 -8.04
N LEU A 165 -0.24 -11.56 -8.38
CA LEU A 165 -0.77 -10.24 -8.77
C LEU A 165 -1.17 -10.18 -10.24
N ILE A 166 -0.67 -11.09 -11.07
CA ILE A 166 -0.97 -11.14 -12.50
C ILE A 166 -2.23 -11.94 -12.73
N SER A 167 -3.28 -11.28 -13.15
CA SER A 167 -4.57 -11.91 -13.44
C SER A 167 -4.68 -12.40 -14.89
N HIS A 168 -4.02 -11.73 -15.82
CA HIS A 168 -4.11 -12.01 -17.25
C HIS A 168 -2.77 -11.85 -17.95
N CYS A 169 -2.52 -12.73 -18.94
CA CYS A 169 -1.46 -12.56 -19.92
C CYS A 169 -2.13 -12.53 -21.29
N LEU A 170 -2.01 -11.42 -22.02
CA LEU A 170 -2.70 -11.16 -23.27
C LEU A 170 -1.71 -10.82 -24.38
N LYS A 171 -2.11 -11.05 -25.63
CA LYS A 171 -1.36 -10.54 -26.78
C LYS A 171 -1.56 -9.03 -26.92
N PRO A 172 -0.60 -8.28 -27.50
CA PRO A 172 -0.68 -6.82 -27.65
C PRO A 172 -1.92 -6.33 -28.40
N GLU A 173 -2.43 -7.11 -29.37
CA GLU A 173 -3.66 -6.80 -30.10
C GLU A 173 -4.91 -6.74 -29.20
N HIS A 174 -4.87 -7.35 -28.00
CA HIS A 174 -5.93 -7.33 -26.99
C HIS A 174 -5.76 -6.23 -25.94
N ILE A 175 -4.91 -5.24 -26.19
CA ILE A 175 -4.63 -4.15 -25.24
C ILE A 175 -5.91 -3.40 -24.81
N LYS A 176 -6.87 -3.22 -25.73
CA LYS A 176 -8.16 -2.61 -25.42
C LYS A 176 -8.92 -3.42 -24.36
N GLN A 177 -8.95 -4.75 -24.52
CA GLN A 177 -9.58 -5.66 -23.55
C GLN A 177 -8.91 -5.53 -22.15
N ALA A 178 -7.58 -5.39 -22.13
CA ALA A 178 -6.84 -5.19 -20.89
C ALA A 178 -7.29 -3.90 -20.16
N TYR A 179 -7.33 -2.79 -20.88
CA TYR A 179 -7.77 -1.50 -20.32
C TYR A 179 -9.24 -1.50 -19.90
N ASP A 180 -10.13 -2.05 -20.72
CA ASP A 180 -11.55 -2.17 -20.39
C ASP A 180 -11.75 -3.07 -19.14
N GLY A 181 -11.00 -4.16 -19.05
CA GLY A 181 -11.02 -5.04 -17.89
C GLY A 181 -10.53 -4.35 -16.60
N LEU A 182 -9.41 -3.67 -16.65
CA LEU A 182 -8.86 -2.92 -15.51
C LEU A 182 -9.79 -1.79 -15.06
N LEU A 183 -10.50 -1.15 -16.00
CA LEU A 183 -11.40 -0.02 -15.72
C LEU A 183 -12.77 -0.47 -15.19
N TYR A 184 -13.37 -1.48 -15.82
CA TYR A 184 -14.77 -1.84 -15.58
C TYR A 184 -14.93 -3.13 -14.78
N GLN A 185 -13.87 -3.94 -14.63
CA GLN A 185 -13.86 -5.21 -13.91
C GLN A 185 -12.65 -5.34 -12.97
N PRO A 186 -12.42 -4.36 -12.06
CA PRO A 186 -11.20 -4.29 -11.24
C PRO A 186 -11.04 -5.46 -10.26
N ASP A 187 -12.12 -6.23 -10.02
CA ASP A 187 -12.09 -7.43 -9.19
C ASP A 187 -11.66 -8.67 -9.99
N VAL A 188 -11.70 -8.61 -11.32
CA VAL A 188 -11.27 -9.70 -12.22
C VAL A 188 -9.89 -9.40 -12.80
N TYR A 189 -9.69 -8.16 -13.26
CA TYR A 189 -8.43 -7.68 -13.82
C TYR A 189 -7.65 -6.91 -12.75
N THR A 190 -6.56 -7.49 -12.25
CA THR A 190 -5.69 -6.87 -11.24
C THR A 190 -4.33 -6.46 -11.81
N GLY A 191 -3.64 -7.38 -12.45
CA GLY A 191 -2.42 -7.14 -13.20
C GLY A 191 -2.51 -7.80 -14.57
N VAL A 192 -2.16 -7.10 -15.63
CA VAL A 192 -2.18 -7.62 -16.99
C VAL A 192 -0.79 -7.50 -17.61
N LEU A 193 -0.27 -8.61 -18.09
CA LEU A 193 0.94 -8.66 -18.91
C LEU A 193 0.55 -8.70 -20.39
N LEU A 194 1.31 -8.01 -21.22
CA LEU A 194 1.27 -8.14 -22.67
C LEU A 194 2.48 -8.95 -23.13
N GLU A 195 2.22 -10.11 -23.72
CA GLU A 195 3.25 -11.01 -24.20
C GLU A 195 3.55 -10.72 -25.68
N TRP A 196 4.71 -10.15 -25.93
CA TRP A 196 5.27 -9.89 -27.26
C TRP A 196 6.08 -11.14 -27.67
N SER A 197 5.49 -11.99 -28.46
CA SER A 197 6.17 -13.20 -28.98
C SER A 197 6.94 -12.92 -30.26
#